data_57519bac5faa58076a3f29b5bc1d7c66
#
_entry.id   57519bac5faa58076a3f29b5bc1d7c66
#
_cell.length_a   1.000
_cell.length_b   1.000
_cell.length_c   1.000
_cell.angle_alpha   90.00
_cell.angle_beta   90.00
_cell.angle_gamma   90.00
#
_symmetry.space_group_name_H-M   'P 1'
#
loop_
_entity.id
_entity.type
_entity.pdbx_description
1 polymer ?
#
loop_
_entity_poly.entity_id
_entity_poly.type
_entity_poly.pdbx_seq_one_letter_code
_entity_poly.pdbx_strand_id
1 'polypeptide(L)'
;MGCWSPLDAMEAYMHTLQLCKDYYSEEEGATRSSKLVETECMEYISALAAGNQARSMVDIESGGMSPSILALAAAARQTGGRLVCLRHEQAHLEALRRQIESLNLEDVVECKRGEPLESIRQLESVDFAVIDHRLEFCRELVSAIDVNPRGSVVVVSNLFHGRRATASYGQLVKDRAVAKSVVLPFGEGMEVTRIGRAGKHGCHGGRRVGRKFVVYYEDSNVVI
;
A
#
# COMPACT_ATOMS: atom_id res chain seq x y z
N MET A 1 8.10 -5.87 -13.32
CA MET A 1 7.58 -6.86 -12.35
C MET A 1 8.14 -8.22 -12.71
N GLY A 2 8.73 -8.91 -11.72
CA GLY A 2 9.01 -10.34 -11.81
C GLY A 2 7.72 -11.15 -11.98
N CYS A 3 7.84 -12.46 -12.09
CA CYS A 3 6.70 -13.36 -11.97
C CYS A 3 6.14 -13.23 -10.55
N TRP A 4 4.80 -13.30 -10.42
CA TRP A 4 4.15 -13.36 -9.11
C TRP A 4 4.68 -14.53 -8.30
N SER A 5 5.11 -14.29 -7.07
CA SER A 5 5.58 -15.30 -6.13
C SER A 5 4.49 -15.61 -5.08
N PRO A 6 3.79 -16.74 -5.20
CA PRO A 6 2.80 -17.14 -4.19
C PRO A 6 3.43 -17.42 -2.83
N LEU A 7 4.65 -17.94 -2.81
CA LEU A 7 5.37 -18.25 -1.57
C LEU A 7 5.67 -16.98 -0.79
N ASP A 8 6.28 -15.99 -1.45
CA ASP A 8 6.61 -14.73 -0.78
C ASP A 8 5.36 -13.96 -0.33
N ALA A 9 4.27 -14.04 -1.11
CA ALA A 9 2.99 -13.46 -0.71
C ALA A 9 2.46 -14.12 0.58
N MET A 10 2.52 -15.44 0.68
CA MET A 10 2.07 -16.20 1.86
C MET A 10 2.95 -15.92 3.08
N GLU A 11 4.26 -15.93 2.92
CA GLU A 11 5.21 -15.68 4.02
C GLU A 11 5.06 -14.25 4.56
N ALA A 12 4.93 -13.25 3.69
CA ALA A 12 4.69 -11.87 4.10
C ALA A 12 3.33 -11.71 4.82
N TYR A 13 2.28 -12.37 4.33
CA TYR A 13 0.97 -12.42 4.99
C TYR A 13 1.10 -12.95 6.43
N MET A 14 1.73 -14.11 6.62
CA MET A 14 1.90 -14.72 7.94
C MET A 14 2.75 -13.86 8.88
N HIS A 15 3.80 -13.25 8.37
CA HIS A 15 4.65 -12.34 9.13
C HIS A 15 3.89 -11.08 9.55
N THR A 16 3.02 -10.54 8.68
CA THR A 16 2.17 -9.40 9.02
C THR A 16 1.23 -9.71 10.18
N LEU A 17 0.62 -10.90 10.19
CA LEU A 17 -0.22 -11.33 11.31
C LEU A 17 0.54 -11.30 12.65
N GLN A 18 1.80 -11.77 12.65
CA GLN A 18 2.62 -11.74 13.86
C GLN A 18 2.94 -10.32 14.29
N LEU A 19 3.41 -9.45 13.36
CA LEU A 19 3.71 -8.05 13.66
C LEU A 19 2.48 -7.28 14.17
N CYS A 20 1.32 -7.49 13.56
CA CYS A 20 0.08 -6.88 14.03
C CYS A 20 -0.28 -7.34 15.45
N LYS A 21 -0.10 -8.64 15.75
CA LYS A 21 -0.33 -9.17 17.09
C LYS A 21 0.60 -8.52 18.11
N ASP A 22 1.89 -8.41 17.81
CA ASP A 22 2.88 -7.82 18.69
C ASP A 22 2.56 -6.33 18.92
N TYR A 23 2.32 -5.57 17.86
CA TYR A 23 1.96 -4.15 17.90
C TYR A 23 0.70 -3.89 18.75
N TYR A 24 -0.40 -4.60 18.47
CA TYR A 24 -1.67 -4.39 19.20
C TYR A 24 -1.67 -4.97 20.61
N SER A 25 -0.74 -5.84 20.97
CA SER A 25 -0.61 -6.30 22.36
C SER A 25 -0.06 -5.23 23.29
N GLU A 26 0.69 -4.27 22.74
CA GLU A 26 1.28 -3.15 23.47
C GLU A 26 0.30 -1.95 23.58
N GLU A 27 -0.71 -1.86 22.71
CA GLU A 27 -1.73 -0.81 22.74
C GLU A 27 -2.93 -1.19 23.62
N GLU A 28 -2.95 -0.72 24.86
CA GLU A 28 -4.11 -0.77 25.73
C GLU A 28 -5.19 0.22 25.24
N GLY A 29 -6.27 -0.25 24.60
CA GLY A 29 -7.46 0.57 24.39
C GLY A 29 -8.14 0.58 23.03
N ALA A 30 -7.59 0.01 21.98
CA ALA A 30 -8.27 -0.07 20.68
C ALA A 30 -9.42 -1.10 20.71
N THR A 31 -10.59 -0.76 20.15
CA THR A 31 -11.73 -1.67 20.10
C THR A 31 -11.43 -2.86 19.18
N ARG A 32 -11.87 -4.06 19.60
CA ARG A 32 -11.57 -5.32 18.90
C ARG A 32 -12.02 -5.35 17.44
N SER A 33 -13.09 -4.62 17.11
CA SER A 33 -13.61 -4.56 15.73
C SER A 33 -12.71 -3.75 14.79
N SER A 34 -12.19 -2.58 15.20
CA SER A 34 -11.28 -1.77 14.37
C SER A 34 -9.97 -2.49 14.13
N LYS A 35 -9.42 -3.17 15.15
CA LYS A 35 -8.21 -3.99 15.03
C LYS A 35 -8.34 -5.09 13.97
N LEU A 36 -9.48 -5.78 13.89
CA LEU A 36 -9.70 -6.84 12.90
C LEU A 36 -9.75 -6.32 11.47
N VAL A 37 -10.49 -5.23 11.23
CA VAL A 37 -10.62 -4.64 9.89
C VAL A 37 -9.29 -4.09 9.38
N GLU A 38 -8.51 -3.44 10.25
CA GLU A 38 -7.17 -2.97 9.89
C GLU A 38 -6.24 -4.13 9.55
N THR A 39 -6.28 -5.23 10.30
CA THR A 39 -5.44 -6.40 10.04
C THR A 39 -5.71 -7.01 8.66
N GLU A 40 -6.98 -7.19 8.27
CA GLU A 40 -7.34 -7.73 6.94
C GLU A 40 -6.79 -6.89 5.78
N CYS A 41 -6.80 -5.55 5.94
CA CYS A 41 -6.18 -4.64 4.97
C CYS A 41 -4.67 -4.84 4.86
N MET A 42 -4.01 -5.03 6.00
CA MET A 42 -2.55 -5.15 6.08
C MET A 42 -2.05 -6.45 5.46
N GLU A 43 -2.73 -7.55 5.72
CA GLU A 43 -2.44 -8.85 5.13
C GLU A 43 -2.52 -8.79 3.60
N TYR A 44 -3.54 -8.13 3.06
CA TYR A 44 -3.68 -7.93 1.62
C TYR A 44 -2.54 -7.11 1.03
N ILE A 45 -2.17 -5.98 1.67
CA ILE A 45 -1.10 -5.09 1.22
C ILE A 45 0.24 -5.83 1.23
N SER A 46 0.56 -6.56 2.31
CA SER A 46 1.82 -7.28 2.43
C SER A 46 1.94 -8.39 1.38
N ALA A 47 0.90 -9.20 1.22
CA ALA A 47 0.86 -10.26 0.21
C ALA A 47 0.98 -9.69 -1.21
N LEU A 48 0.33 -8.54 -1.48
CA LEU A 48 0.41 -7.88 -2.77
C LEU A 48 1.82 -7.33 -3.05
N ALA A 49 2.46 -6.70 -2.08
CA ALA A 49 3.82 -6.17 -2.21
C ALA A 49 4.85 -7.28 -2.39
N ALA A 50 4.84 -8.29 -1.51
CA ALA A 50 5.80 -9.40 -1.58
C ALA A 50 5.56 -10.28 -2.80
N GLY A 51 4.32 -10.61 -3.13
CA GLY A 51 3.98 -11.39 -4.32
C GLY A 51 4.40 -10.73 -5.63
N ASN A 52 4.42 -9.39 -5.69
CA ASN A 52 4.97 -8.62 -6.81
C ASN A 52 6.49 -8.42 -6.75
N GLN A 53 7.16 -8.97 -5.74
CA GLN A 53 8.63 -8.84 -5.56
C GLN A 53 9.07 -7.37 -5.42
N ALA A 54 8.28 -6.57 -4.70
CA ALA A 54 8.61 -5.18 -4.45
C ALA A 54 9.86 -5.05 -3.57
N ARG A 55 10.82 -4.24 -3.97
CA ARG A 55 12.07 -3.98 -3.23
C ARG A 55 12.21 -2.53 -2.81
N SER A 56 11.66 -1.60 -3.59
CA SER A 56 11.61 -0.18 -3.28
C SER A 56 10.18 0.18 -2.90
N MET A 57 9.93 0.36 -1.59
CA MET A 57 8.60 0.64 -1.07
C MET A 57 8.57 1.97 -0.35
N VAL A 58 7.43 2.65 -0.40
CA VAL A 58 7.24 3.93 0.29
C VAL A 58 5.88 4.00 0.98
N ASP A 59 5.88 4.56 2.19
CA ASP A 59 4.69 4.89 2.97
C ASP A 59 4.65 6.39 3.26
N ILE A 60 3.56 7.04 2.89
CA ILE A 60 3.38 8.48 3.06
C ILE A 60 2.08 8.75 3.81
N GLU A 61 2.20 9.23 5.04
CA GLU A 61 1.09 9.54 5.92
C GLU A 61 1.41 10.76 6.80
N SER A 62 0.38 11.41 7.32
CA SER A 62 0.54 12.56 8.22
C SER A 62 0.87 12.16 9.65
N GLY A 63 0.44 10.97 10.09
CA GLY A 63 0.59 10.47 11.45
C GLY A 63 1.94 9.80 11.76
N GLY A 64 2.00 9.15 12.91
CA GLY A 64 3.14 8.32 13.33
C GLY A 64 3.16 6.95 12.65
N MET A 65 3.01 5.90 13.46
CA MET A 65 2.92 4.53 12.95
C MET A 65 1.60 4.32 12.23
N SER A 66 1.66 3.83 11.00
CA SER A 66 0.49 3.37 10.26
C SER A 66 0.51 1.85 10.14
N PRO A 67 -0.66 1.20 10.12
CA PRO A 67 -0.72 -0.24 9.93
C PRO A 67 -0.06 -0.71 8.63
N SER A 68 -0.06 0.11 7.57
CA SER A 68 0.63 -0.17 6.30
C SER A 68 2.14 -0.38 6.46
N ILE A 69 2.76 0.26 7.46
CA ILE A 69 4.20 0.07 7.74
C ILE A 69 4.49 -1.38 8.16
N LEU A 70 3.64 -1.99 9.00
CA LEU A 70 3.79 -3.40 9.40
C LEU A 70 3.74 -4.33 8.20
N ALA A 71 2.76 -4.09 7.32
CA ALA A 71 2.56 -4.84 6.09
C ALA A 71 3.76 -4.73 5.13
N LEU A 72 4.23 -3.50 4.91
CA LEU A 72 5.34 -3.24 3.99
C LEU A 72 6.68 -3.67 4.58
N ALA A 73 6.88 -3.59 5.89
CA ALA A 73 8.07 -4.11 6.56
C ALA A 73 8.14 -5.64 6.46
N ALA A 74 7.01 -6.36 6.65
CA ALA A 74 6.95 -7.79 6.43
C ALA A 74 7.29 -8.16 4.98
N ALA A 75 6.73 -7.42 4.01
CA ALA A 75 7.04 -7.61 2.60
C ALA A 75 8.52 -7.32 2.29
N ALA A 76 9.10 -6.26 2.88
CA ALA A 76 10.50 -5.88 2.70
C ALA A 76 11.45 -6.97 3.20
N ARG A 77 11.20 -7.55 4.35
CA ARG A 77 11.99 -8.70 4.87
C ARG A 77 11.94 -9.89 3.93
N GLN A 78 10.75 -10.19 3.40
CA GLN A 78 10.56 -11.33 2.51
C GLN A 78 11.24 -11.14 1.14
N THR A 79 11.21 -9.93 0.58
CA THR A 79 11.76 -9.65 -0.76
C THR A 79 13.22 -9.20 -0.74
N GLY A 80 13.80 -8.97 0.43
CA GLY A 80 15.10 -8.31 0.58
C GLY A 80 15.08 -6.85 0.12
N GLY A 81 13.90 -6.20 0.24
CA GLY A 81 13.66 -4.81 -0.12
C GLY A 81 13.85 -3.85 1.06
N ARG A 82 13.45 -2.60 0.84
CA ARG A 82 13.43 -1.52 1.85
C ARG A 82 12.14 -0.73 1.78
N LEU A 83 11.70 -0.26 2.95
CA LEU A 83 10.58 0.65 3.12
C LEU A 83 11.08 2.02 3.56
N VAL A 84 10.71 3.06 2.83
CA VAL A 84 10.94 4.46 3.22
C VAL A 84 9.62 5.04 3.74
N CYS A 85 9.61 5.48 5.00
CA CYS A 85 8.49 6.16 5.61
C CYS A 85 8.73 7.68 5.59
N LEU A 86 7.89 8.42 4.86
CA LEU A 86 7.98 9.88 4.76
C LEU A 86 7.04 10.53 5.77
N ARG A 87 7.58 11.37 6.65
CA ARG A 87 6.80 12.15 7.64
C ARG A 87 7.24 13.62 7.61
N HIS A 88 6.27 14.51 7.61
CA HIS A 88 6.55 15.95 7.63
C HIS A 88 6.87 16.45 9.04
N GLU A 89 6.09 16.06 10.02
CA GLU A 89 6.19 16.53 11.39
C GLU A 89 7.24 15.76 12.19
N GLN A 90 8.12 16.49 12.89
CA GLN A 90 9.19 15.90 13.72
C GLN A 90 8.64 14.98 14.82
N ALA A 91 7.56 15.40 15.49
CA ALA A 91 6.96 14.62 16.57
C ALA A 91 6.44 13.26 16.08
N HIS A 92 5.81 13.22 14.92
CA HIS A 92 5.33 11.97 14.29
C HIS A 92 6.50 11.07 13.87
N LEU A 93 7.57 11.66 13.34
CA LEU A 93 8.78 10.91 12.97
C LEU A 93 9.46 10.27 14.19
N GLU A 94 9.56 11.00 15.29
CA GLU A 94 10.15 10.48 16.53
C GLU A 94 9.31 9.39 17.17
N ALA A 95 7.98 9.54 17.16
CA ALA A 95 7.06 8.50 17.59
C ALA A 95 7.19 7.24 16.72
N LEU A 96 7.24 7.42 15.40
CA LEU A 96 7.44 6.33 14.46
C LEU A 96 8.75 5.58 14.69
N ARG A 97 9.87 6.29 14.87
CA ARG A 97 11.18 5.66 15.13
C ARG A 97 11.17 4.78 16.37
N ARG A 98 10.58 5.27 17.48
CA ARG A 98 10.47 4.48 18.72
C ARG A 98 9.67 3.19 18.51
N GLN A 99 8.58 3.23 17.73
CA GLN A 99 7.77 2.05 17.44
C GLN A 99 8.48 1.09 16.48
N ILE A 100 9.26 1.58 15.53
CA ILE A 100 10.09 0.76 14.65
C ILE A 100 11.18 0.04 15.46
N GLU A 101 11.83 0.72 16.40
CA GLU A 101 12.81 0.14 17.32
C GLU A 101 12.18 -0.93 18.22
N SER A 102 11.00 -0.66 18.81
CA SER A 102 10.31 -1.64 19.68
C SER A 102 9.91 -2.93 18.92
N LEU A 103 9.64 -2.83 17.63
CA LEU A 103 9.29 -3.96 16.76
C LEU A 103 10.50 -4.56 16.02
N ASN A 104 11.71 -4.08 16.28
CA ASN A 104 12.96 -4.50 15.62
C ASN A 104 12.87 -4.44 14.09
N LEU A 105 12.35 -3.35 13.52
CA LEU A 105 12.15 -3.18 12.08
C LEU A 105 13.20 -2.27 11.41
N GLU A 106 14.24 -1.80 12.12
CA GLU A 106 15.25 -0.86 11.63
C GLU A 106 16.09 -1.42 10.48
N ASP A 107 16.15 -2.74 10.37
CA ASP A 107 16.84 -3.43 9.29
C ASP A 107 16.23 -3.20 7.92
N VAL A 108 14.90 -2.95 7.85
CA VAL A 108 14.15 -2.81 6.59
C VAL A 108 13.41 -1.48 6.45
N VAL A 109 13.24 -0.70 7.55
CA VAL A 109 12.47 0.55 7.55
C VAL A 109 13.38 1.75 7.75
N GLU A 110 13.35 2.69 6.82
CA GLU A 110 14.03 3.97 6.88
C GLU A 110 13.02 5.10 7.08
N CYS A 111 13.20 5.90 8.14
CA CYS A 111 12.36 7.05 8.44
C CYS A 111 13.00 8.33 7.92
N LYS A 112 12.33 9.03 6.99
CA LYS A 112 12.77 10.30 6.45
C LYS A 112 11.84 11.44 6.84
N ARG A 113 12.44 12.55 7.28
CA ARG A 113 11.74 13.81 7.45
C ARG A 113 11.83 14.65 6.19
N GLY A 114 10.74 15.24 5.77
CA GLY A 114 10.73 16.18 4.67
C GLY A 114 9.34 16.56 4.22
N GLU A 115 9.28 17.54 3.32
CA GLU A 115 8.07 17.82 2.58
C GLU A 115 7.74 16.63 1.67
N PRO A 116 6.55 16.01 1.77
CA PRO A 116 6.25 14.78 1.04
C PRO A 116 6.45 14.89 -0.47
N LEU A 117 6.04 16.02 -1.09
CA LEU A 117 6.20 16.22 -2.54
C LEU A 117 7.67 16.36 -2.99
N GLU A 118 8.52 16.95 -2.17
CA GLU A 118 9.94 17.07 -2.47
C GLU A 118 10.65 15.73 -2.25
N SER A 119 10.30 15.06 -1.15
CA SER A 119 10.90 13.77 -0.78
C SER A 119 10.56 12.65 -1.76
N ILE A 120 9.32 12.58 -2.25
CA ILE A 120 8.90 11.54 -3.20
C ILE A 120 9.62 11.67 -4.55
N ARG A 121 9.94 12.88 -4.98
CA ARG A 121 10.69 13.13 -6.22
C ARG A 121 12.15 12.69 -6.17
N GLN A 122 12.68 12.48 -4.96
CA GLN A 122 14.03 11.97 -4.75
C GLN A 122 14.11 10.44 -4.74
N LEU A 123 12.94 9.77 -4.69
CA LEU A 123 12.88 8.31 -4.75
C LEU A 123 12.75 7.86 -6.20
N GLU A 124 13.64 6.99 -6.60
CA GLU A 124 13.67 6.44 -7.96
C GLU A 124 13.14 5.01 -7.99
N SER A 125 12.47 4.68 -9.10
CA SER A 125 12.03 3.31 -9.40
C SER A 125 11.22 2.64 -8.27
N VAL A 126 10.22 3.35 -7.74
CA VAL A 126 9.35 2.83 -6.68
C VAL A 126 8.54 1.66 -7.18
N ASP A 127 8.62 0.50 -6.50
CA ASP A 127 7.87 -0.72 -6.81
C ASP A 127 6.48 -0.73 -6.18
N PHE A 128 6.39 -0.18 -4.97
CA PHE A 128 5.14 -0.19 -4.20
C PHE A 128 5.01 1.07 -3.34
N ALA A 129 3.88 1.74 -3.42
CA ALA A 129 3.61 2.93 -2.62
C ALA A 129 2.27 2.80 -1.89
N VAL A 130 2.23 3.24 -0.63
CA VAL A 130 0.98 3.48 0.12
C VAL A 130 0.92 4.96 0.46
N ILE A 131 -0.18 5.62 0.11
CA ILE A 131 -0.40 7.04 0.31
C ILE A 131 -1.76 7.24 0.98
N ASP A 132 -1.78 8.01 2.06
CA ASP A 132 -3.03 8.35 2.73
C ASP A 132 -3.79 9.42 1.93
N HIS A 133 -5.06 9.14 1.59
CA HIS A 133 -5.95 10.10 0.92
C HIS A 133 -6.18 11.39 1.71
N ARG A 134 -6.06 11.35 3.03
CA ARG A 134 -6.25 12.51 3.91
C ARG A 134 -5.18 13.58 3.74
N LEU A 135 -4.05 13.26 3.11
CA LEU A 135 -3.01 14.23 2.77
C LEU A 135 -3.54 15.27 1.78
N GLU A 136 -3.29 16.54 2.05
CA GLU A 136 -3.76 17.66 1.23
C GLU A 136 -3.33 17.53 -0.24
N PHE A 137 -2.11 17.04 -0.48
CA PHE A 137 -1.49 16.90 -1.82
C PHE A 137 -1.46 15.45 -2.31
N CYS A 138 -2.42 14.60 -1.91
CA CYS A 138 -2.43 13.18 -2.27
C CYS A 138 -2.40 12.97 -3.80
N ARG A 139 -3.13 13.78 -4.57
CA ARG A 139 -3.18 13.69 -6.04
C ARG A 139 -1.83 14.03 -6.68
N GLU A 140 -1.19 15.07 -6.19
CA GLU A 140 0.13 15.52 -6.62
C GLU A 140 1.20 14.49 -6.26
N LEU A 141 1.10 13.87 -5.08
CA LEU A 141 1.98 12.78 -4.67
C LEU A 141 1.88 11.58 -5.61
N VAL A 142 0.67 11.10 -5.90
CA VAL A 142 0.45 9.99 -6.85
C VAL A 142 1.01 10.34 -8.24
N SER A 143 0.89 11.60 -8.65
CA SER A 143 1.40 12.08 -9.94
C SER A 143 2.93 12.24 -9.96
N ALA A 144 3.55 12.46 -8.80
CA ALA A 144 5.00 12.73 -8.69
C ALA A 144 5.85 11.46 -8.53
N ILE A 145 5.25 10.32 -8.17
CA ILE A 145 6.00 9.07 -7.98
C ILE A 145 6.74 8.69 -9.26
N ASP A 146 8.05 8.45 -9.12
CA ASP A 146 8.85 7.78 -10.16
C ASP A 146 8.65 6.27 -10.05
N VAL A 147 7.78 5.74 -10.89
CA VAL A 147 7.38 4.33 -10.88
C VAL A 147 8.41 3.46 -11.60
N ASN A 148 8.70 2.29 -11.04
CA ASN A 148 9.57 1.32 -11.69
C ASN A 148 9.02 0.98 -13.10
N PRO A 149 9.83 1.16 -14.16
CA PRO A 149 9.38 0.89 -15.52
C PRO A 149 9.04 -0.60 -15.78
N ARG A 150 9.44 -1.50 -14.90
CA ARG A 150 9.03 -2.92 -14.96
C ARG A 150 7.62 -3.16 -14.42
N GLY A 151 7.08 -2.22 -13.70
CA GLY A 151 5.75 -2.20 -13.12
C GLY A 151 5.77 -1.83 -11.64
N SER A 152 4.73 -1.14 -11.20
CA SER A 152 4.54 -0.66 -9.82
C SER A 152 3.11 -0.86 -9.37
N VAL A 153 2.92 -0.81 -8.05
CA VAL A 153 1.60 -0.75 -7.43
C VAL A 153 1.54 0.50 -6.55
N VAL A 154 0.50 1.31 -6.74
CA VAL A 154 0.18 2.44 -5.87
C VAL A 154 -1.14 2.16 -5.19
N VAL A 155 -1.13 2.21 -3.87
CA VAL A 155 -2.30 2.07 -3.01
C VAL A 155 -2.61 3.44 -2.41
N VAL A 156 -3.83 3.90 -2.57
CA VAL A 156 -4.34 5.08 -1.86
C VAL A 156 -5.35 4.59 -0.85
N SER A 157 -5.05 4.79 0.44
CA SER A 157 -5.89 4.37 1.58
C SER A 157 -6.82 5.49 2.03
N ASN A 158 -7.79 5.16 2.90
CA ASN A 158 -8.72 6.10 3.53
C ASN A 158 -9.59 6.89 2.53
N LEU A 159 -9.98 6.29 1.41
CA LEU A 159 -10.73 6.94 0.32
C LEU A 159 -12.09 7.50 0.74
N PHE A 160 -12.76 6.82 1.69
CA PHE A 160 -14.11 7.19 2.13
C PHE A 160 -14.11 8.15 3.31
N HIS A 161 -12.93 8.57 3.75
CA HIS A 161 -12.80 9.58 4.78
C HIS A 161 -13.22 10.94 4.23
N GLY A 162 -14.43 11.37 4.63
CA GLY A 162 -15.05 12.59 4.11
C GLY A 162 -15.95 12.35 2.88
N ARG A 163 -16.97 13.19 2.71
CA ARG A 163 -18.07 13.02 1.74
C ARG A 163 -17.73 13.32 0.27
N ARG A 164 -16.47 13.35 -0.13
CA ARG A 164 -16.09 13.62 -1.54
C ARG A 164 -15.68 12.34 -2.23
N ALA A 165 -16.57 11.81 -3.07
CA ALA A 165 -16.18 10.87 -4.10
C ALA A 165 -15.16 11.56 -5.02
N THR A 166 -13.90 11.24 -4.90
CA THR A 166 -12.84 11.72 -5.78
C THR A 166 -12.76 10.86 -7.03
N ALA A 167 -12.43 11.48 -8.15
CA ALA A 167 -12.11 10.73 -9.36
C ALA A 167 -10.97 9.76 -9.08
N SER A 168 -11.02 8.55 -9.68
CA SER A 168 -10.02 7.50 -9.51
C SER A 168 -8.59 8.03 -9.70
N TYR A 169 -7.72 7.70 -8.76
CA TYR A 169 -6.28 8.01 -8.81
C TYR A 169 -5.58 7.33 -9.98
N GLY A 170 -6.06 6.16 -10.39
CA GLY A 170 -5.56 5.49 -11.58
C GLY A 170 -5.68 6.29 -12.87
N GLN A 171 -6.55 7.29 -12.92
CA GLN A 171 -6.62 8.19 -14.09
C GLN A 171 -5.42 9.14 -14.13
N LEU A 172 -4.85 9.53 -13.00
CA LEU A 172 -3.69 10.45 -12.95
C LEU A 172 -2.43 9.85 -13.57
N VAL A 173 -2.32 8.53 -13.59
CA VAL A 173 -1.14 7.81 -14.11
C VAL A 173 -1.36 7.22 -15.49
N LYS A 174 -2.59 7.25 -16.04
CA LYS A 174 -2.91 6.69 -17.37
C LYS A 174 -2.15 7.34 -18.51
N ASP A 175 -1.85 8.63 -18.39
CA ASP A 175 -1.12 9.37 -19.42
C ASP A 175 0.38 8.98 -19.48
N ARG A 176 0.89 8.31 -18.45
CA ARG A 176 2.29 7.91 -18.35
C ARG A 176 2.53 6.43 -18.64
N ALA A 177 1.53 5.58 -18.35
CA ALA A 177 1.65 4.13 -18.46
C ALA A 177 0.28 3.46 -18.54
N VAL A 178 0.25 2.16 -18.88
CA VAL A 178 -0.98 1.37 -18.77
C VAL A 178 -1.28 1.17 -17.29
N ALA A 179 -2.34 1.80 -16.81
CA ALA A 179 -2.79 1.68 -15.42
C ALA A 179 -4.13 0.93 -15.34
N LYS A 180 -4.24 0.06 -14.35
CA LYS A 180 -5.49 -0.62 -13.98
C LYS A 180 -5.74 -0.38 -12.50
N SER A 181 -6.90 0.19 -12.19
CA SER A 181 -7.30 0.47 -10.81
C SER A 181 -8.50 -0.36 -10.41
N VAL A 182 -8.56 -0.67 -9.13
CA VAL A 182 -9.70 -1.26 -8.45
C VAL A 182 -9.87 -0.59 -7.11
N VAL A 183 -11.11 -0.28 -6.75
CA VAL A 183 -11.46 0.21 -5.42
C VAL A 183 -11.93 -0.98 -4.59
N LEU A 184 -11.37 -1.14 -3.40
CA LEU A 184 -11.65 -2.20 -2.46
C LEU A 184 -12.27 -1.61 -1.20
N PRO A 185 -13.32 -2.24 -0.63
CA PRO A 185 -14.02 -1.74 0.55
C PRO A 185 -13.34 -2.16 1.86
N PHE A 186 -12.02 -2.18 1.89
CA PHE A 186 -11.27 -2.48 3.11
C PHE A 186 -11.10 -1.23 3.96
N GLY A 187 -11.40 -1.32 5.26
CA GLY A 187 -11.31 -0.20 6.19
C GLY A 187 -12.11 1.01 5.70
N GLU A 188 -11.46 2.16 5.66
CA GLU A 188 -12.00 3.42 5.10
C GLU A 188 -11.89 3.48 3.56
N GLY A 189 -11.83 2.34 2.89
CA GLY A 189 -11.69 2.21 1.45
C GLY A 189 -10.26 2.38 0.94
N MET A 190 -9.89 1.61 -0.07
CA MET A 190 -8.61 1.77 -0.75
C MET A 190 -8.73 1.64 -2.26
N GLU A 191 -7.97 2.44 -3.00
CA GLU A 191 -7.77 2.25 -4.43
C GLU A 191 -6.40 1.63 -4.69
N VAL A 192 -6.38 0.48 -5.34
CA VAL A 192 -5.16 -0.20 -5.78
C VAL A 192 -4.97 0.04 -7.26
N THR A 193 -3.92 0.75 -7.62
CA THR A 193 -3.56 1.05 -9.00
C THR A 193 -2.32 0.28 -9.39
N ARG A 194 -2.44 -0.64 -10.33
CA ARG A 194 -1.30 -1.33 -10.95
C ARG A 194 -0.85 -0.57 -12.18
N ILE A 195 0.41 -0.17 -12.20
CA ILE A 195 1.05 0.58 -13.28
C ILE A 195 2.04 -0.36 -13.97
N GLY A 196 1.99 -0.43 -15.31
CA GLY A 196 2.88 -1.29 -16.06
C GLY A 196 3.16 -0.74 -17.44
N ARG A 197 4.18 -1.26 -18.13
CA ARG A 197 4.45 -0.91 -19.53
C ARG A 197 3.31 -1.40 -20.43
N ALA A 198 2.94 -0.59 -21.42
CA ALA A 198 2.20 -1.03 -22.62
C ALA A 198 3.12 -1.90 -23.49
N GLY A 199 3.44 -3.11 -23.04
CA GLY A 199 4.34 -4.04 -23.72
C GLY A 199 3.73 -5.41 -23.81
N LYS A 200 3.82 -6.03 -24.97
CA LYS A 200 3.44 -7.42 -25.22
C LYS A 200 4.24 -8.36 -24.31
N HIS A 201 3.73 -8.65 -23.12
CA HIS A 201 4.25 -9.75 -22.33
C HIS A 201 3.62 -11.04 -22.82
N GLY A 202 4.27 -11.65 -23.79
CA GLY A 202 4.13 -13.06 -24.08
C GLY A 202 4.70 -13.86 -22.93
N CYS A 203 3.93 -14.13 -21.88
CA CYS A 203 4.15 -15.31 -21.08
C CYS A 203 3.72 -16.49 -21.93
N HIS A 204 4.68 -17.25 -22.45
CA HIS A 204 4.41 -18.56 -23.06
C HIS A 204 3.79 -19.44 -21.97
N GLY A 205 2.54 -19.78 -22.14
CA GLY A 205 1.87 -20.75 -21.29
C GLY A 205 0.36 -20.55 -21.19
N GLY A 206 -0.41 -21.24 -22.05
CA GLY A 206 -1.83 -21.55 -21.82
C GLY A 206 -2.85 -20.50 -22.28
N ARG A 207 -3.72 -20.90 -23.19
CA ARG A 207 -4.95 -20.19 -23.54
C ARG A 207 -5.72 -19.82 -22.27
N ARG A 208 -5.65 -18.57 -21.86
CA ARG A 208 -6.55 -18.03 -20.83
C ARG A 208 -7.92 -17.80 -21.44
N VAL A 209 -8.84 -18.70 -21.15
CA VAL A 209 -10.28 -18.40 -21.25
C VAL A 209 -10.53 -17.26 -20.26
N GLY A 210 -10.87 -16.09 -20.77
CA GLY A 210 -11.13 -14.91 -19.96
C GLY A 210 -12.37 -15.13 -19.08
N ARG A 211 -12.18 -15.46 -17.83
CA ARG A 211 -13.25 -15.34 -16.83
C ARG A 211 -13.39 -13.87 -16.49
N LYS A 212 -14.46 -13.26 -16.99
CA LYS A 212 -14.92 -11.96 -16.50
C LYS A 212 -15.54 -12.18 -15.13
N PHE A 213 -14.92 -11.66 -14.09
CA PHE A 213 -15.60 -11.51 -12.81
C PHE A 213 -16.49 -10.28 -12.94
N VAL A 214 -17.79 -10.48 -12.91
CA VAL A 214 -18.78 -9.42 -12.82
C VAL A 214 -19.16 -9.34 -11.34
N VAL A 215 -18.82 -8.25 -10.70
CA VAL A 215 -19.28 -7.96 -9.34
C VAL A 215 -20.66 -7.32 -9.49
N TYR A 216 -21.69 -8.00 -9.02
CA TYR A 216 -23.03 -7.45 -8.93
C TYR A 216 -23.12 -6.72 -7.58
N TYR A 217 -23.45 -5.43 -7.61
CA TYR A 217 -23.94 -4.73 -6.43
C TYR A 217 -25.46 -4.96 -6.38
N GLU A 218 -25.94 -5.63 -5.34
CA GLU A 218 -27.35 -5.62 -5.02
C GLU A 218 -27.70 -4.24 -4.45
N ASP A 219 -28.46 -3.46 -5.19
CA ASP A 219 -29.09 -2.23 -4.70
C ASP A 219 -30.10 -2.65 -3.63
N SER A 220 -29.77 -2.39 -2.37
CA SER A 220 -30.69 -2.51 -1.26
C SER A 220 -31.73 -1.43 -1.37
N ASN A 221 -32.85 -1.70 -2.05
CA ASN A 221 -34.06 -0.91 -1.97
C ASN A 221 -34.60 -0.97 -0.55
N VAL A 222 -34.29 0.03 0.26
CA VAL A 222 -35.02 0.30 1.48
C VAL A 222 -36.35 0.93 1.08
N VAL A 223 -37.42 0.15 1.08
CA VAL A 223 -38.78 0.65 1.08
C VAL A 223 -39.15 0.94 2.53
N ILE A 224 -39.54 2.19 2.78
CA ILE A 224 -40.08 2.70 4.04
C ILE A 224 -41.43 2.04 4.38
#